data_7e52a3e3a71e94872fc22c23cc0205c3
#
_entry.id   7e52a3e3a71e94872fc22c23cc0205c3
#
_cell.length_a   1.000
_cell.length_b   1.000
_cell.length_c   1.000
_cell.angle_alpha   90.00
_cell.angle_beta   90.00
_cell.angle_gamma   90.00
#
_symmetry.space_group_name_H-M   'P 1'
#
loop_
_entity.id
_entity.type
_entity.pdbx_description
1 polymer ?
#
loop_
_entity_poly.entity_id
_entity_poly.type
_entity_poly.pdbx_seq_one_letter_code
_entity_poly.pdbx_strand_id
1 'polypeptide(L)'
;MKKKVYIAGPLFNDHERDFLEAIALCLEEEGFKCFLPHRDLTGVEESELKTTSMTQESKDKIFAADLTALRESDLTVALITGWDIDSGTSAEIGYTFAQGKPIIGIDASERRFRNLFVEGMITEKVQNINAIIPAIKRTFS
;
A
#
# COMPACT_ATOMS: atom_id res chain seq x y z
N MET A 1 4.21 15.77 14.69
CA MET A 1 4.00 15.86 13.24
C MET A 1 3.44 14.56 12.71
N LYS A 2 2.37 14.67 11.94
CA LYS A 2 1.67 13.48 11.43
C LYS A 2 2.44 12.86 10.27
N LYS A 3 2.69 11.55 10.35
CA LYS A 3 3.35 10.84 9.26
C LYS A 3 2.36 10.53 8.14
N LYS A 4 2.87 10.54 6.93
CA LYS A 4 2.13 10.18 5.73
C LYS A 4 2.41 8.73 5.37
N VAL A 5 1.37 7.97 5.11
CA VAL A 5 1.45 6.54 4.83
C VAL A 5 0.88 6.25 3.45
N TYR A 6 1.65 5.56 2.64
CA TYR A 6 1.15 4.99 1.39
C TYR A 6 0.65 3.58 1.69
N ILE A 7 -0.57 3.27 1.27
CA ILE A 7 -1.13 1.93 1.48
C ILE A 7 -1.10 1.18 0.16
N ALA A 8 -0.30 0.12 0.11
CA ALA A 8 -0.10 -0.73 -1.05
C ALA A 8 -0.82 -2.05 -0.86
N GLY A 9 -1.39 -2.57 -1.94
CA GLY A 9 -2.02 -3.87 -1.90
C GLY A 9 -2.82 -4.14 -3.16
N PRO A 10 -3.25 -5.41 -3.35
CA PRO A 10 -4.05 -5.75 -4.51
C PRO A 10 -5.43 -5.10 -4.44
N LEU A 11 -5.93 -4.65 -5.60
CA LEU A 11 -7.18 -3.90 -5.73
C LEU A 11 -8.19 -4.64 -6.63
N PHE A 12 -8.03 -5.95 -6.78
CA PHE A 12 -8.74 -6.72 -7.82
C PHE A 12 -10.18 -7.07 -7.46
N ASN A 13 -10.54 -7.03 -6.19
CA ASN A 13 -11.89 -7.36 -5.75
C ASN A 13 -12.31 -6.55 -4.52
N ASP A 14 -13.58 -6.65 -4.16
CA ASP A 14 -14.14 -5.89 -3.05
C ASP A 14 -13.50 -6.25 -1.71
N HIS A 15 -13.18 -7.51 -1.49
CA HIS A 15 -12.58 -7.96 -0.23
C HIS A 15 -11.21 -7.33 0.00
N GLU A 16 -10.41 -7.26 -1.06
CA GLU A 16 -9.09 -6.65 -0.98
C GLU A 16 -9.19 -5.14 -0.74
N ARG A 17 -10.06 -4.46 -1.49
CA ARG A 17 -10.29 -3.03 -1.31
C ARG A 17 -10.82 -2.70 0.08
N ASP A 18 -11.78 -3.49 0.58
CA ASP A 18 -12.36 -3.29 1.91
C ASP A 18 -11.31 -3.45 3.01
N PHE A 19 -10.42 -4.41 2.87
CA PHE A 19 -9.37 -4.62 3.86
C PHE A 19 -8.38 -3.45 3.86
N LEU A 20 -8.01 -2.95 2.69
CA LEU A 20 -7.12 -1.78 2.57
C LEU A 20 -7.77 -0.53 3.16
N GLU A 21 -9.07 -0.35 2.95
CA GLU A 21 -9.83 0.75 3.55
C GLU A 21 -9.88 0.63 5.07
N ALA A 22 -9.98 -0.58 5.60
CA ALA A 22 -9.94 -0.81 7.04
C ALA A 22 -8.58 -0.45 7.63
N ILE A 23 -7.49 -0.74 6.92
CA ILE A 23 -6.15 -0.32 7.32
C ILE A 23 -6.07 1.21 7.36
N ALA A 24 -6.53 1.87 6.30
CA ALA A 24 -6.51 3.33 6.22
C ALA A 24 -7.30 3.95 7.37
N LEU A 25 -8.50 3.45 7.63
CA LEU A 25 -9.35 3.96 8.71
C LEU A 25 -8.66 3.85 10.07
N CYS A 26 -8.08 2.70 10.36
CA CYS A 26 -7.37 2.46 11.62
C CYS A 26 -6.22 3.48 11.80
N LEU A 27 -5.44 3.69 10.75
CA LEU A 27 -4.32 4.62 10.81
C LEU A 27 -4.78 6.08 10.89
N GLU A 28 -5.82 6.44 10.14
CA GLU A 28 -6.36 7.81 10.15
C GLU A 28 -6.96 8.18 11.50
N GLU A 29 -7.59 7.24 12.18
CA GLU A 29 -8.11 7.45 13.54
C GLU A 29 -7.00 7.80 14.53
N GLU A 30 -5.78 7.33 14.30
CA GLU A 30 -4.62 7.62 15.13
C GLU A 30 -3.84 8.86 14.63
N GLY A 31 -4.36 9.54 13.62
CA GLY A 31 -3.79 10.79 13.14
C GLY A 31 -2.80 10.67 11.99
N PHE A 32 -2.60 9.48 11.42
CA PHE A 32 -1.79 9.33 10.22
C PHE A 32 -2.56 9.85 9.00
N LYS A 33 -1.83 10.34 8.00
CA LYS A 33 -2.43 10.76 6.74
C LYS A 33 -2.15 9.66 5.71
N CYS A 34 -3.20 9.01 5.21
CA CYS A 34 -3.07 7.87 4.32
C CYS A 34 -3.42 8.21 2.88
N PHE A 35 -2.63 7.66 1.95
CA PHE A 35 -2.97 7.63 0.54
C PHE A 35 -3.33 6.18 0.18
N LEU A 36 -4.53 6.00 -0.32
CA LEU A 36 -5.06 4.71 -0.73
C LEU A 36 -5.45 4.82 -2.20
N PRO A 37 -4.71 4.17 -3.14
CA PRO A 37 -4.87 4.42 -4.57
C PRO A 37 -6.30 4.37 -5.10
N HIS A 38 -7.08 3.36 -4.74
CA HIS A 38 -8.43 3.23 -5.27
C HIS A 38 -9.42 4.24 -4.67
N ARG A 39 -9.12 4.81 -3.50
CA ARG A 39 -9.99 5.78 -2.82
C ARG A 39 -9.61 7.22 -3.17
N ASP A 40 -8.32 7.50 -3.24
CA ASP A 40 -7.80 8.87 -3.26
C ASP A 40 -7.38 9.36 -4.65
N LEU A 41 -7.57 8.53 -5.66
CA LEU A 41 -7.30 8.90 -7.04
C LEU A 41 -8.33 9.93 -7.51
N THR A 42 -7.85 11.03 -8.09
CA THR A 42 -8.71 12.08 -8.65
C THR A 42 -8.44 12.26 -10.13
N GLY A 43 -9.45 12.75 -10.86
CA GLY A 43 -9.30 13.08 -12.27
C GLY A 43 -9.46 11.91 -13.23
N VAL A 44 -9.87 10.74 -12.74
CA VAL A 44 -10.15 9.56 -13.55
C VAL A 44 -11.56 9.07 -13.21
N GLU A 45 -12.39 8.86 -14.24
CA GLU A 45 -13.75 8.36 -14.04
C GLU A 45 -13.74 6.93 -13.49
N GLU A 46 -14.62 6.67 -12.54
CA GLU A 46 -14.74 5.34 -11.94
C GLU A 46 -15.04 4.27 -13.01
N SER A 47 -15.82 4.63 -14.03
CA SER A 47 -16.17 3.74 -15.13
C SER A 47 -14.93 3.28 -15.90
N GLU A 48 -13.91 4.13 -16.05
CA GLU A 48 -12.65 3.75 -16.72
C GLU A 48 -11.87 2.72 -15.91
N LEU A 49 -11.91 2.81 -14.59
CA LEU A 49 -11.20 1.89 -13.71
C LEU A 49 -11.73 0.46 -13.79
N LYS A 50 -12.97 0.30 -14.25
CA LYS A 50 -13.64 -1.00 -14.36
C LYS A 50 -13.53 -1.61 -15.76
N THR A 51 -12.88 -0.94 -16.70
CA THR A 51 -12.75 -1.42 -18.08
C THR A 51 -11.32 -1.80 -18.39
N THR A 52 -11.16 -2.56 -19.50
CA THR A 52 -9.83 -2.89 -20.03
C THR A 52 -9.34 -1.84 -21.02
N SER A 53 -10.14 -0.79 -21.26
CA SER A 53 -9.90 0.23 -22.30
C SER A 53 -9.72 1.60 -21.67
N MET A 54 -8.68 1.76 -20.87
CA MET A 54 -8.36 3.04 -20.28
C MET A 54 -7.56 3.90 -21.26
N THR A 55 -7.85 5.22 -21.28
CA THR A 55 -7.09 6.15 -22.12
C THR A 55 -5.66 6.30 -21.61
N GLN A 56 -4.73 6.69 -22.48
CA GLN A 56 -3.36 6.94 -22.07
C GLN A 56 -3.29 8.10 -21.06
N GLU A 57 -4.13 9.12 -21.26
CA GLU A 57 -4.20 10.24 -20.31
C GLU A 57 -4.57 9.78 -18.90
N SER A 58 -5.55 8.88 -18.77
CA SER A 58 -5.95 8.33 -17.47
C SER A 58 -4.86 7.46 -16.85
N LYS A 59 -4.17 6.65 -17.68
CA LYS A 59 -3.04 5.84 -17.21
C LYS A 59 -1.93 6.72 -16.65
N ASP A 60 -1.62 7.81 -17.35
CA ASP A 60 -0.57 8.74 -16.93
C ASP A 60 -0.94 9.43 -15.62
N LYS A 61 -2.21 9.80 -15.45
CA LYS A 61 -2.71 10.41 -14.21
C LYS A 61 -2.58 9.45 -13.02
N ILE A 62 -2.94 8.20 -13.21
CA ILE A 62 -2.85 7.17 -12.16
C ILE A 62 -1.38 7.00 -11.76
N PHE A 63 -0.51 6.82 -12.73
CA PHE A 63 0.92 6.63 -12.47
C PHE A 63 1.50 7.85 -11.72
N ALA A 64 1.19 9.05 -12.18
CA ALA A 64 1.70 10.28 -11.57
C ALA A 64 1.18 10.45 -10.13
N ALA A 65 -0.10 10.13 -9.88
CA ALA A 65 -0.69 10.23 -8.55
C ALA A 65 -0.03 9.24 -7.58
N ASP A 66 0.14 7.99 -7.99
CA ASP A 66 0.76 6.97 -7.17
C ASP A 66 2.22 7.30 -6.88
N LEU A 67 2.96 7.74 -7.90
CA LEU A 67 4.37 8.10 -7.75
C LEU A 67 4.55 9.29 -6.81
N THR A 68 3.71 10.32 -6.96
CA THR A 68 3.75 11.49 -6.08
C THR A 68 3.46 11.09 -4.63
N ALA A 69 2.44 10.27 -4.42
CA ALA A 69 2.07 9.80 -3.09
C ALA A 69 3.20 8.99 -2.45
N LEU A 70 3.85 8.11 -3.21
CA LEU A 70 4.99 7.34 -2.73
C LEU A 70 6.15 8.25 -2.33
N ARG A 71 6.44 9.26 -3.14
CA ARG A 71 7.52 10.21 -2.85
C ARG A 71 7.25 11.05 -1.60
N GLU A 72 6.00 11.42 -1.39
CA GLU A 72 5.59 12.27 -0.27
C GLU A 72 5.36 11.50 1.03
N SER A 73 5.22 10.20 0.96
CA SER A 73 4.96 9.36 2.13
C SER A 73 6.23 9.12 2.94
N ASP A 74 6.06 8.92 4.24
CA ASP A 74 7.15 8.59 5.16
C ASP A 74 7.41 7.09 5.23
N LEU A 75 6.40 6.30 4.90
CA LEU A 75 6.47 4.84 4.91
C LEU A 75 5.37 4.27 4.03
N THR A 76 5.50 2.98 3.73
CA THR A 76 4.45 2.20 3.04
C THR A 76 3.95 1.10 3.98
N VAL A 77 2.65 0.94 4.05
CA VAL A 77 2.01 -0.23 4.66
C VAL A 77 1.47 -1.08 3.52
N ALA A 78 1.90 -2.33 3.43
CA ALA A 78 1.61 -3.18 2.30
C ALA A 78 0.85 -4.44 2.71
N LEU A 79 -0.30 -4.68 2.08
CA LEU A 79 -1.03 -5.94 2.25
C LEU A 79 -0.36 -7.01 1.39
N ILE A 80 0.20 -8.01 2.05
CA ILE A 80 0.83 -9.16 1.41
C ILE A 80 -0.17 -10.31 1.49
N THR A 81 -0.80 -10.63 0.37
CA THR A 81 -1.83 -11.66 0.31
C THR A 81 -1.71 -12.43 -1.02
N GLY A 82 -2.49 -13.51 -1.15
CA GLY A 82 -2.49 -14.32 -2.35
C GLY A 82 -1.34 -15.32 -2.41
N TRP A 83 -1.17 -15.94 -3.58
CA TRP A 83 -0.12 -16.94 -3.79
C TRP A 83 1.27 -16.31 -3.75
N ASP A 84 1.41 -15.16 -4.37
CA ASP A 84 2.63 -14.35 -4.30
C ASP A 84 2.23 -12.89 -4.16
N ILE A 85 3.21 -12.03 -3.91
CA ILE A 85 2.95 -10.59 -3.76
C ILE A 85 2.58 -10.04 -5.15
N ASP A 86 1.46 -9.35 -5.22
CA ASP A 86 0.98 -8.71 -6.43
C ASP A 86 2.06 -7.80 -7.05
N SER A 87 2.12 -7.76 -8.38
CA SER A 87 3.18 -7.03 -9.10
C SER A 87 3.21 -5.53 -8.76
N GLY A 88 2.05 -4.90 -8.68
CA GLY A 88 1.95 -3.48 -8.32
C GLY A 88 2.43 -3.22 -6.90
N THR A 89 1.97 -4.04 -5.96
CA THR A 89 2.40 -3.97 -4.56
C THR A 89 3.91 -4.18 -4.45
N SER A 90 4.45 -5.15 -5.17
CA SER A 90 5.89 -5.42 -5.19
C SER A 90 6.68 -4.22 -5.69
N ALA A 91 6.22 -3.57 -6.76
CA ALA A 91 6.87 -2.38 -7.32
C ALA A 91 6.86 -1.22 -6.32
N GLU A 92 5.74 -1.03 -5.63
CA GLU A 92 5.60 0.04 -4.63
C GLU A 92 6.49 -0.20 -3.42
N ILE A 93 6.60 -1.45 -2.98
CA ILE A 93 7.53 -1.84 -1.92
C ILE A 93 8.97 -1.54 -2.35
N GLY A 94 9.33 -1.96 -3.57
CA GLY A 94 10.68 -1.74 -4.10
C GLY A 94 11.04 -0.27 -4.20
N TYR A 95 10.09 0.55 -4.67
CA TYR A 95 10.31 1.99 -4.79
C TYR A 95 10.51 2.63 -3.40
N THR A 96 9.67 2.26 -2.43
CA THR A 96 9.77 2.75 -1.05
C THR A 96 11.12 2.37 -0.45
N PHE A 97 11.54 1.13 -0.64
CA PHE A 97 12.83 0.64 -0.16
C PHE A 97 13.98 1.43 -0.77
N ALA A 98 13.94 1.67 -2.08
CA ALA A 98 14.99 2.42 -2.78
C ALA A 98 15.12 3.86 -2.29
N GLN A 99 14.05 4.42 -1.76
CA GLN A 99 14.06 5.75 -1.15
C GLN A 99 14.52 5.75 0.32
N GLY A 100 14.90 4.60 0.85
CA GLY A 100 15.35 4.48 2.24
C GLY A 100 14.23 4.59 3.27
N LYS A 101 13.00 4.34 2.86
CA LYS A 101 11.83 4.45 3.74
C LYS A 101 11.38 3.06 4.21
N PRO A 102 10.82 2.94 5.42
CA PRO A 102 10.39 1.64 5.94
C PRO A 102 9.10 1.15 5.30
N ILE A 103 8.94 -0.17 5.29
CA ILE A 103 7.74 -0.85 4.83
C ILE A 103 7.25 -1.77 5.95
N ILE A 104 5.99 -1.62 6.34
CA ILE A 104 5.32 -2.54 7.24
C ILE A 104 4.44 -3.45 6.40
N GLY A 105 4.74 -4.73 6.39
CA GLY A 105 3.93 -5.70 5.65
C GLY A 105 2.88 -6.33 6.55
N ILE A 106 1.64 -6.38 6.10
CA ILE A 106 0.60 -7.12 6.82
C ILE A 106 0.31 -8.42 6.07
N ASP A 107 0.54 -9.55 6.77
CA ASP A 107 0.42 -10.89 6.23
C ASP A 107 -0.35 -11.77 7.22
N ALA A 108 -1.64 -11.92 6.99
CA ALA A 108 -2.50 -12.74 7.84
C ALA A 108 -2.54 -14.21 7.39
N SER A 109 -1.75 -14.58 6.37
CA SER A 109 -1.75 -15.95 5.87
C SER A 109 -0.75 -16.83 6.62
N GLU A 110 -0.98 -18.14 6.53
CA GLU A 110 -0.07 -19.13 7.11
C GLU A 110 1.11 -19.46 6.19
N ARG A 111 1.18 -18.82 5.06
CA ARG A 111 2.23 -19.08 4.09
C ARG A 111 3.59 -18.62 4.63
N ARG A 112 4.60 -19.47 4.52
CA ARG A 112 5.93 -19.20 5.13
C ARG A 112 6.65 -18.03 4.47
N PHE A 113 6.59 -17.98 3.14
CA PHE A 113 7.21 -16.88 2.38
C PHE A 113 6.59 -16.80 0.99
N ARG A 114 6.78 -15.65 0.38
CA ARG A 114 6.47 -15.41 -1.02
C ARG A 114 7.77 -15.07 -1.74
N ASN A 115 7.77 -14.10 -2.64
CA ASN A 115 9.01 -13.70 -3.29
C ASN A 115 10.01 -13.16 -2.27
N LEU A 116 11.13 -13.85 -2.10
CA LEU A 116 12.10 -13.52 -1.05
C LEU A 116 12.81 -12.19 -1.26
N PHE A 117 12.96 -11.76 -2.51
CA PHE A 117 13.57 -10.46 -2.79
C PHE A 117 12.66 -9.32 -2.30
N VAL A 118 11.37 -9.44 -2.58
CA VAL A 118 10.38 -8.44 -2.13
C VAL A 118 10.25 -8.47 -0.60
N GLU A 119 10.11 -9.66 -0.02
CA GLU A 119 10.00 -9.78 1.44
C GLU A 119 11.22 -9.23 2.17
N GLY A 120 12.41 -9.37 1.56
CA GLY A 120 13.65 -8.83 2.12
C GLY A 120 13.66 -7.31 2.25
N MET A 121 12.82 -6.61 1.49
CA MET A 121 12.69 -5.15 1.57
C MET A 121 11.75 -4.69 2.67
N ILE A 122 10.96 -5.60 3.24
CA ILE A 122 9.99 -5.28 4.29
C ILE A 122 10.71 -5.12 5.62
N THR A 123 10.46 -4.01 6.29
CA THR A 123 11.10 -3.69 7.57
C THR A 123 10.56 -4.57 8.70
N GLU A 124 9.25 -4.73 8.76
CA GLU A 124 8.60 -5.57 9.76
C GLU A 124 7.30 -6.13 9.19
N LYS A 125 7.01 -7.40 9.47
CA LYS A 125 5.75 -8.03 9.10
C LYS A 125 4.86 -8.18 10.33
N VAL A 126 3.58 -7.88 10.16
CA VAL A 126 2.55 -8.07 11.19
C VAL A 126 1.43 -8.94 10.64
N GLN A 127 0.62 -9.51 11.51
CA GLN A 127 -0.42 -10.47 11.11
C GLN A 127 -1.83 -9.92 11.14
N ASN A 128 -2.03 -8.74 11.71
CA ASN A 128 -3.36 -8.13 11.79
C ASN A 128 -3.26 -6.61 11.84
N ILE A 129 -4.38 -5.96 11.60
CA ILE A 129 -4.45 -4.50 11.52
C ILE A 129 -4.02 -3.84 12.83
N ASN A 130 -4.40 -4.42 13.97
CA ASN A 130 -4.08 -3.84 15.28
C ASN A 130 -2.58 -3.81 15.58
N ALA A 131 -1.78 -4.60 14.89
CA ALA A 131 -0.34 -4.65 15.09
C ALA A 131 0.43 -3.63 14.25
N ILE A 132 -0.24 -2.94 13.33
CA ILE A 132 0.43 -1.99 12.41
C ILE A 132 0.98 -0.78 13.16
N ILE A 133 0.16 -0.11 13.95
CA ILE A 133 0.58 1.10 14.68
C ILE A 133 1.74 0.83 15.63
N PRO A 134 1.71 -0.24 16.45
CA PRO A 134 2.88 -0.58 17.27
C PRO A 134 4.14 -0.81 16.44
N ALA A 135 4.03 -1.44 15.27
CA ALA A 135 5.17 -1.65 14.37
C ALA A 135 5.73 -0.34 13.84
N ILE A 136 4.86 0.59 13.45
CA ILE A 136 5.27 1.93 13.01
C ILE A 136 6.03 2.64 14.13
N LYS A 137 5.51 2.59 15.33
CA LYS A 137 6.15 3.22 16.49
C LYS A 137 7.54 2.66 16.76
N ARG A 138 7.71 1.34 16.65
CA ARG A 138 9.03 0.71 16.80
C ARG A 138 10.00 1.17 15.72
N THR A 139 9.52 1.30 14.51
CA THR A 139 10.33 1.67 13.35
C THR A 139 10.87 3.09 13.45
N PHE A 140 10.10 4.01 14.00
CA PHE A 140 10.46 5.42 14.09
C PHE A 140 10.92 5.85 15.49
N SER A 141 11.05 4.92 16.41
CA SER A 141 11.53 5.24 17.77
C SER A 141 13.05 5.40 17.80
#